data_2808325291553ab9fd01f5287ba07298
#
_entry.id   2808325291553ab9fd01f5287ba07298
#
_cell.length_a   1.000
_cell.length_b   1.000
_cell.length_c   1.000
_cell.angle_alpha   90.00
_cell.angle_beta   90.00
_cell.angle_gamma   90.00
#
_symmetry.space_group_name_H-M   'P 1'
#
loop_
_entity.id
_entity.type
_entity.pdbx_description
1 polymer ?
#
loop_
_entity_poly.entity_id
_entity_poly.type
_entity_poly.pdbx_seq_one_letter_code
_entity_poly.pdbx_strand_id
1 'polypeptide(L)'
;MRETVKQLWPEIDWIEDLDLREQVTQTWIKALERSPLQAEDLKRIPFTLLVPNCPITFMEHKRCVVHIARDSARAMQSFMGRALPIDMDTVIAGAILADVGKLLEYELGPDGKSRQSERGEALRHPFTGVALALECGVPDEVCHIVAAHAAEGDLVKRTTEAFIVHHADFMAFLPFKNPKNIKVKE
;
A
#
# COMPACT_ATOMS: atom_id res chain seq x y z
N MET A 1 -13.95 -0.49 -14.55
CA MET A 1 -13.04 -0.11 -13.47
C MET A 1 -13.16 -1.01 -12.24
N ARG A 2 -14.35 -1.25 -11.65
CA ARG A 2 -14.53 -2.13 -10.48
C ARG A 2 -13.93 -3.53 -10.67
N GLU A 3 -14.22 -4.18 -11.81
CA GLU A 3 -13.67 -5.49 -12.12
C GLU A 3 -12.13 -5.46 -12.21
N THR A 4 -11.58 -4.40 -12.79
CA THR A 4 -10.12 -4.18 -12.83
C THR A 4 -9.52 -4.11 -11.42
N VAL A 5 -10.16 -3.37 -10.49
CA VAL A 5 -9.71 -3.28 -9.10
C VAL A 5 -9.78 -4.64 -8.41
N LYS A 6 -10.84 -5.42 -8.62
CA LYS A 6 -10.95 -6.78 -8.08
C LYS A 6 -9.87 -7.73 -8.59
N GLN A 7 -9.50 -7.60 -9.87
CA GLN A 7 -8.40 -8.39 -10.45
C GLN A 7 -7.03 -7.99 -9.90
N LEU A 8 -6.81 -6.70 -9.59
CA LEU A 8 -5.59 -6.24 -8.93
C LEU A 8 -5.53 -6.69 -7.47
N TRP A 9 -6.68 -6.67 -6.80
CA TRP A 9 -6.81 -6.85 -5.37
C TRP A 9 -7.86 -7.90 -4.97
N PRO A 10 -7.62 -9.20 -5.23
CA PRO A 10 -8.51 -10.25 -4.72
C PRO A 10 -8.57 -10.25 -3.18
N GLU A 11 -7.57 -9.68 -2.50
CA GLU A 11 -7.51 -9.53 -1.04
C GLU A 11 -8.57 -8.55 -0.48
N ILE A 12 -9.21 -7.73 -1.30
CA ILE A 12 -10.34 -6.87 -0.88
C ILE A 12 -11.47 -7.72 -0.31
N ASP A 13 -11.67 -8.93 -0.82
CA ASP A 13 -12.70 -9.84 -0.32
C ASP A 13 -12.42 -10.40 1.09
N TRP A 14 -11.23 -10.16 1.64
CA TRP A 14 -10.89 -10.51 3.04
C TRP A 14 -11.44 -9.51 4.06
N ILE A 15 -11.84 -8.30 3.64
CA ILE A 15 -12.48 -7.31 4.49
C ILE A 15 -13.92 -7.77 4.74
N GLU A 16 -14.29 -8.00 6.00
CA GLU A 16 -15.63 -8.51 6.37
C GLU A 16 -16.67 -7.40 6.35
N ASP A 17 -16.32 -6.19 6.79
CA ASP A 17 -17.17 -5.00 6.71
C ASP A 17 -17.39 -4.59 5.25
N LEU A 18 -18.65 -4.69 4.80
CA LEU A 18 -19.03 -4.43 3.43
C LEU A 18 -18.91 -2.96 3.03
N ASP A 19 -19.15 -2.05 3.95
CA ASP A 19 -19.04 -0.61 3.70
C ASP A 19 -17.57 -0.23 3.55
N LEU A 20 -16.70 -0.72 4.44
CA LEU A 20 -15.26 -0.52 4.32
C LEU A 20 -14.68 -1.15 3.05
N ARG A 21 -15.13 -2.36 2.69
CA ARG A 21 -14.76 -3.03 1.43
C ARG A 21 -15.11 -2.18 0.22
N GLU A 22 -16.30 -1.58 0.22
CA GLU A 22 -16.73 -0.67 -0.84
C GLU A 22 -15.88 0.60 -0.88
N GLN A 23 -15.62 1.23 0.26
CA GLN A 23 -14.81 2.43 0.38
C GLN A 23 -13.36 2.20 -0.13
N VAL A 24 -12.75 1.07 0.22
CA VAL A 24 -11.43 0.65 -0.29
C VAL A 24 -11.47 0.48 -1.82
N THR A 25 -12.51 -0.19 -2.34
CA THR A 25 -12.70 -0.36 -3.78
C THR A 25 -12.83 0.98 -4.50
N GLN A 26 -13.65 1.90 -3.97
CA GLN A 26 -13.84 3.23 -4.54
C GLN A 26 -12.58 4.09 -4.49
N THR A 27 -11.77 3.95 -3.44
CA THR A 27 -10.48 4.65 -3.33
C THR A 27 -9.53 4.24 -4.46
N TRP A 28 -9.45 2.94 -4.76
CA TRP A 28 -8.63 2.43 -5.87
C TRP A 28 -9.18 2.85 -7.23
N ILE A 29 -10.51 2.83 -7.42
CA ILE A 29 -11.14 3.32 -8.67
C ILE A 29 -10.76 4.79 -8.88
N LYS A 30 -10.96 5.64 -7.86
CA LYS A 30 -10.65 7.06 -7.92
C LYS A 30 -9.16 7.34 -8.17
N ALA A 31 -8.29 6.54 -7.53
CA ALA A 31 -6.85 6.65 -7.76
C ALA A 31 -6.48 6.35 -9.21
N LEU A 32 -7.02 5.27 -9.79
CA LEU A 32 -6.80 4.90 -11.19
C LEU A 32 -7.35 5.93 -12.16
N GLU A 33 -8.54 6.51 -11.88
CA GLU A 33 -9.14 7.55 -12.72
C GLU A 33 -8.33 8.85 -12.77
N ARG A 34 -7.60 9.16 -11.68
CA ARG A 34 -6.79 10.38 -11.54
C ARG A 34 -5.33 10.18 -11.89
N SER A 35 -4.91 8.93 -12.03
CA SER A 35 -3.52 8.56 -12.28
C SER A 35 -3.14 8.76 -13.75
N PRO A 36 -1.90 9.18 -14.04
CA PRO A 36 -1.33 9.05 -15.37
C PRO A 36 -1.00 7.59 -15.73
N LEU A 37 -0.99 6.68 -14.74
CA LEU A 37 -0.72 5.26 -14.92
C LEU A 37 -2.01 4.48 -15.20
N GLN A 38 -1.91 3.45 -16.00
CA GLN A 38 -2.98 2.48 -16.20
C GLN A 38 -2.84 1.30 -15.23
N ALA A 39 -3.91 0.57 -15.00
CA ALA A 39 -3.90 -0.62 -14.12
C ALA A 39 -2.83 -1.64 -14.52
N GLU A 40 -2.60 -1.82 -15.82
CA GLU A 40 -1.58 -2.74 -16.34
C GLU A 40 -0.15 -2.27 -16.05
N ASP A 41 0.07 -0.97 -15.88
CA ASP A 41 1.39 -0.44 -15.54
C ASP A 41 1.82 -0.90 -14.15
N LEU A 42 0.88 -1.06 -13.21
CA LEU A 42 1.16 -1.52 -11.85
C LEU A 42 1.77 -2.93 -11.78
N LYS A 43 1.59 -3.72 -12.83
CA LYS A 43 2.19 -5.05 -12.99
C LYS A 43 3.59 -5.01 -13.62
N ARG A 44 4.07 -3.84 -14.00
CA ARG A 44 5.36 -3.65 -14.71
C ARG A 44 6.28 -2.65 -14.03
N ILE A 45 5.74 -1.59 -13.42
CA ILE A 45 6.55 -0.59 -12.72
C ILE A 45 7.16 -1.18 -11.45
N PRO A 46 8.37 -0.74 -11.06
CA PRO A 46 8.96 -1.16 -9.80
C PRO A 46 8.17 -0.64 -8.61
N PHE A 47 8.14 -1.37 -7.52
CA PHE A 47 7.44 -0.93 -6.30
C PHE A 47 8.10 0.29 -5.65
N THR A 48 9.37 0.54 -5.94
CA THR A 48 10.13 1.67 -5.40
C THR A 48 11.13 2.19 -6.42
N LEU A 49 11.31 3.52 -6.42
CA LEU A 49 12.34 4.19 -7.20
C LEU A 49 13.68 4.30 -6.44
N LEU A 50 13.70 3.90 -5.15
CA LEU A 50 14.89 3.95 -4.28
C LEU A 50 15.86 2.78 -4.51
N VAL A 51 15.47 1.77 -5.26
CA VAL A 51 16.27 0.61 -5.62
C VAL A 51 16.47 0.60 -7.13
N PRO A 52 17.69 0.90 -7.63
CA PRO A 52 17.98 0.85 -9.07
C PRO A 52 17.67 -0.53 -9.65
N ASN A 53 16.98 -0.57 -10.80
CA ASN A 53 16.60 -1.81 -11.49
C ASN A 53 15.88 -2.82 -10.57
N CYS A 54 15.00 -2.33 -9.70
CA CYS A 54 14.24 -3.17 -8.78
C CYS A 54 13.48 -4.25 -9.58
N PRO A 55 13.71 -5.55 -9.30
CA PRO A 55 13.12 -6.64 -10.08
C PRO A 55 11.67 -6.98 -9.70
N ILE A 56 11.15 -6.35 -8.65
CA ILE A 56 9.81 -6.62 -8.10
C ILE A 56 8.87 -5.48 -8.50
N THR A 57 7.72 -5.87 -9.01
CA THR A 57 6.69 -4.93 -9.45
C THR A 57 5.92 -4.33 -8.26
N PHE A 58 5.22 -3.23 -8.54
CA PHE A 58 4.36 -2.57 -7.56
C PHE A 58 3.34 -3.56 -6.97
N MET A 59 2.62 -4.33 -7.80
CA MET A 59 1.60 -5.26 -7.32
C MET A 59 2.17 -6.46 -6.56
N GLU A 60 3.31 -7.00 -7.00
CA GLU A 60 3.97 -8.10 -6.27
C GLU A 60 4.34 -7.69 -4.85
N HIS A 61 4.98 -6.51 -4.71
CA HIS A 61 5.33 -5.98 -3.39
C HIS A 61 4.08 -5.72 -2.54
N LYS A 62 3.10 -5.01 -3.09
CA LYS A 62 1.92 -4.61 -2.31
C LYS A 62 1.08 -5.79 -1.84
N ARG A 63 0.88 -6.78 -2.69
CA ARG A 63 0.18 -8.01 -2.28
C ARG A 63 0.98 -8.78 -1.22
N CYS A 64 2.32 -8.85 -1.35
CA CYS A 64 3.18 -9.41 -0.32
C CYS A 64 3.00 -8.70 1.02
N VAL A 65 2.97 -7.35 1.03
CA VAL A 65 2.74 -6.55 2.25
C VAL A 65 1.39 -6.87 2.90
N VAL A 66 0.31 -6.96 2.11
CA VAL A 66 -1.02 -7.31 2.62
C VAL A 66 -1.04 -8.69 3.29
N HIS A 67 -0.40 -9.68 2.65
CA HIS A 67 -0.30 -11.03 3.20
C HIS A 67 0.52 -11.06 4.51
N ILE A 68 1.69 -10.42 4.54
CA ILE A 68 2.54 -10.31 5.74
C ILE A 68 1.77 -9.61 6.87
N ALA A 69 1.11 -8.49 6.58
CA ALA A 69 0.36 -7.72 7.58
C ALA A 69 -0.75 -8.56 8.20
N ARG A 70 -1.58 -9.21 7.36
CA ARG A 70 -2.65 -10.09 7.83
C ARG A 70 -2.14 -11.24 8.70
N ASP A 71 -1.11 -11.94 8.25
CA ASP A 71 -0.62 -13.13 8.95
C ASP A 71 0.13 -12.74 10.24
N SER A 72 0.84 -11.59 10.24
CA SER A 72 1.41 -11.01 11.45
C SER A 72 0.33 -10.59 12.45
N ALA A 73 -0.74 -9.94 11.99
CA ALA A 73 -1.89 -9.57 12.83
C ALA A 73 -2.54 -10.79 13.47
N ARG A 74 -2.76 -11.87 12.70
CA ARG A 74 -3.30 -13.14 13.22
C ARG A 74 -2.41 -13.75 14.29
N ALA A 75 -1.11 -13.79 14.08
CA ALA A 75 -0.15 -14.28 15.07
C ALA A 75 -0.20 -13.44 16.34
N MET A 76 -0.14 -12.11 16.23
CA MET A 76 -0.22 -11.20 17.37
C MET A 76 -1.55 -11.34 18.11
N GLN A 77 -2.66 -11.43 17.40
CA GLN A 77 -4.00 -11.62 17.98
C GLN A 77 -4.09 -12.94 18.77
N SER A 78 -3.50 -14.02 18.23
CA SER A 78 -3.49 -15.34 18.88
C SER A 78 -2.74 -15.33 20.22
N PHE A 79 -1.61 -14.64 20.31
CA PHE A 79 -0.76 -14.65 21.50
C PHE A 79 -0.94 -13.46 22.42
N MET A 80 -1.32 -12.29 21.87
CA MET A 80 -1.34 -11.01 22.57
C MET A 80 -2.70 -10.30 22.52
N GLY A 81 -3.70 -10.84 21.82
CA GLY A 81 -4.97 -10.18 21.57
C GLY A 81 -5.75 -9.77 22.83
N ARG A 82 -5.48 -10.45 23.97
CA ARG A 82 -6.06 -10.06 25.26
C ARG A 82 -5.59 -8.66 25.73
N ALA A 83 -4.36 -8.31 25.40
CA ALA A 83 -3.73 -7.03 25.81
C ALA A 83 -3.67 -6.02 24.67
N LEU A 84 -3.60 -6.49 23.42
CA LEU A 84 -3.54 -5.70 22.21
C LEU A 84 -4.65 -6.18 21.27
N PRO A 85 -5.87 -5.66 21.42
CA PRO A 85 -6.93 -5.95 20.44
C PRO A 85 -6.54 -5.41 19.08
N ILE A 86 -6.77 -6.21 18.04
CA ILE A 86 -6.41 -5.87 16.65
C ILE A 86 -7.67 -5.99 15.80
N ASP A 87 -7.99 -4.94 15.08
CA ASP A 87 -9.04 -4.95 14.07
C ASP A 87 -8.46 -5.45 12.75
N MET A 88 -8.90 -6.63 12.31
CA MET A 88 -8.39 -7.29 11.10
C MET A 88 -8.78 -6.55 9.82
N ASP A 89 -9.99 -5.99 9.77
CA ASP A 89 -10.45 -5.25 8.61
C ASP A 89 -9.67 -3.96 8.44
N THR A 90 -9.37 -3.26 9.55
CA THR A 90 -8.50 -2.08 9.58
C THR A 90 -7.09 -2.41 9.09
N VAL A 91 -6.49 -3.53 9.52
CA VAL A 91 -5.16 -3.96 9.04
C VAL A 91 -5.18 -4.23 7.54
N ILE A 92 -6.16 -5.01 7.06
CA ILE A 92 -6.24 -5.42 5.65
C ILE A 92 -6.49 -4.20 4.76
N ALA A 93 -7.49 -3.37 5.11
CA ALA A 93 -7.81 -2.15 4.38
C ALA A 93 -6.62 -1.18 4.34
N GLY A 94 -5.98 -0.96 5.48
CA GLY A 94 -4.80 -0.10 5.60
C GLY A 94 -3.63 -0.61 4.76
N ALA A 95 -3.35 -1.90 4.77
CA ALA A 95 -2.28 -2.49 3.96
C ALA A 95 -2.57 -2.38 2.45
N ILE A 96 -3.83 -2.58 2.03
CA ILE A 96 -4.26 -2.40 0.63
C ILE A 96 -4.11 -0.94 0.20
N LEU A 97 -4.45 0.02 1.06
CA LEU A 97 -4.46 1.44 0.74
C LEU A 97 -3.12 2.16 0.98
N ALA A 98 -2.19 1.58 1.74
CA ALA A 98 -0.96 2.26 2.19
C ALA A 98 -0.25 3.02 1.06
N ASP A 99 -0.06 2.41 -0.10
CA ASP A 99 0.64 2.98 -1.24
C ASP A 99 -0.29 3.49 -2.37
N VAL A 100 -1.59 3.59 -2.16
CA VAL A 100 -2.53 4.01 -3.21
C VAL A 100 -2.17 5.39 -3.80
N GLY A 101 -1.61 6.26 -3.00
CA GLY A 101 -1.14 7.58 -3.43
C GLY A 101 0.03 7.55 -4.42
N LYS A 102 0.78 6.44 -4.53
CA LYS A 102 1.84 6.29 -5.54
C LYS A 102 1.31 6.38 -6.97
N LEU A 103 0.03 6.10 -7.18
CA LEU A 103 -0.63 6.30 -8.48
C LEU A 103 -0.66 7.77 -8.91
N LEU A 104 -0.56 8.69 -7.96
CA LEU A 104 -0.48 10.13 -8.20
C LEU A 104 0.94 10.70 -8.03
N GLU A 105 1.84 9.90 -7.45
CA GLU A 105 3.24 10.26 -7.23
C GLU A 105 4.12 9.84 -8.43
N TYR A 106 3.78 8.72 -9.10
CA TYR A 106 4.57 8.16 -10.17
C TYR A 106 3.95 8.46 -11.54
N GLU A 107 4.83 8.56 -12.54
CA GLU A 107 4.46 8.64 -13.95
C GLU A 107 5.44 7.84 -14.80
N LEU A 108 5.08 7.57 -16.05
CA LEU A 108 6.00 7.00 -17.06
C LEU A 108 6.66 8.14 -17.83
N GLY A 109 8.00 8.10 -17.90
CA GLY A 109 8.76 8.98 -18.77
C GLY A 109 8.59 8.62 -20.25
N PRO A 110 9.14 9.45 -21.16
CA PRO A 110 9.11 9.17 -22.60
C PRO A 110 9.82 7.88 -23.00
N ASP A 111 10.74 7.41 -22.15
CA ASP A 111 11.47 6.13 -22.30
C ASP A 111 10.70 4.93 -21.71
N GLY A 112 9.47 5.15 -21.23
CA GLY A 112 8.63 4.13 -20.60
C GLY A 112 9.05 3.72 -19.18
N LYS A 113 10.07 4.38 -18.62
CA LYS A 113 10.50 4.13 -17.23
C LYS A 113 9.72 4.94 -16.24
N SER A 114 9.51 4.35 -15.08
CA SER A 114 8.86 5.02 -13.95
C SER A 114 9.78 6.08 -13.37
N ARG A 115 9.19 7.24 -13.08
CA ARG A 115 9.83 8.34 -12.37
C ARG A 115 8.83 9.01 -11.43
N GLN A 116 9.34 9.79 -10.50
CA GLN A 116 8.51 10.65 -9.69
C GLN A 116 8.02 11.82 -10.54
N SER A 117 6.71 12.12 -10.47
CA SER A 117 6.12 13.27 -11.13
C SER A 117 6.44 14.56 -10.37
N GLU A 118 6.33 15.73 -11.02
CA GLU A 118 6.47 17.03 -10.36
C GLU A 118 5.51 17.18 -9.17
N ARG A 119 4.27 16.70 -9.34
CA ARG A 119 3.31 16.63 -8.22
C ARG A 119 3.80 15.72 -7.09
N GLY A 120 4.38 14.57 -7.43
CA GLY A 120 4.89 13.59 -6.46
C GLY A 120 6.07 14.11 -5.66
N GLU A 121 6.90 15.00 -6.22
CA GLU A 121 7.96 15.69 -5.49
C GLU A 121 7.39 16.63 -4.41
N ALA A 122 6.28 17.31 -4.70
CA ALA A 122 5.63 18.23 -3.77
C ALA A 122 4.72 17.52 -2.77
N LEU A 123 3.99 16.48 -3.21
CA LEU A 123 3.00 15.77 -2.39
C LEU A 123 3.27 14.27 -2.42
N ARG A 124 3.95 13.79 -1.37
CA ARG A 124 4.28 12.38 -1.19
C ARG A 124 3.02 11.51 -1.06
N HIS A 125 3.14 10.24 -1.49
CA HIS A 125 2.02 9.29 -1.54
C HIS A 125 1.25 9.08 -0.23
N PRO A 126 1.82 9.18 1.00
CA PRO A 126 0.99 9.09 2.19
C PRO A 126 -0.06 10.19 2.27
N PHE A 127 0.31 11.43 1.90
CA PHE A 127 -0.63 12.58 1.93
C PHE A 127 -1.72 12.45 0.87
N THR A 128 -1.34 12.13 -0.36
CA THR A 128 -2.31 11.95 -1.47
C THR A 128 -3.18 10.73 -1.27
N GLY A 129 -2.63 9.66 -0.67
CA GLY A 129 -3.36 8.45 -0.30
C GLY A 129 -4.45 8.72 0.74
N VAL A 130 -4.12 9.47 1.79
CA VAL A 130 -5.12 9.91 2.80
C VAL A 130 -6.22 10.74 2.16
N ALA A 131 -5.86 11.70 1.30
CA ALA A 131 -6.85 12.53 0.63
C ALA A 131 -7.83 11.68 -0.21
N LEU A 132 -7.33 10.72 -0.98
CA LEU A 132 -8.17 9.79 -1.76
C LEU A 132 -9.08 8.96 -0.87
N ALA A 133 -8.56 8.43 0.25
CA ALA A 133 -9.29 7.60 1.18
C ALA A 133 -10.43 8.36 1.87
N LEU A 134 -10.14 9.56 2.40
CA LEU A 134 -11.13 10.44 3.02
C LEU A 134 -12.25 10.84 2.07
N GLU A 135 -11.94 11.13 0.80
CA GLU A 135 -12.95 11.43 -0.22
C GLU A 135 -13.90 10.25 -0.51
N CYS A 136 -13.49 9.02 -0.17
CA CYS A 136 -14.31 7.81 -0.31
C CYS A 136 -14.95 7.37 1.01
N GLY A 137 -14.83 8.17 2.08
CA GLY A 137 -15.42 7.89 3.39
C GLY A 137 -14.69 6.80 4.18
N VAL A 138 -13.44 6.49 3.84
CA VAL A 138 -12.62 5.53 4.60
C VAL A 138 -12.41 6.05 6.02
N PRO A 139 -12.62 5.20 7.07
CA PRO A 139 -12.48 5.59 8.48
C PRO A 139 -11.08 6.11 8.83
N ASP A 140 -11.04 6.98 9.85
CA ASP A 140 -9.80 7.64 10.31
C ASP A 140 -8.72 6.62 10.74
N GLU A 141 -9.10 5.49 11.30
CA GLU A 141 -8.19 4.43 11.73
C GLU A 141 -7.42 3.83 10.55
N VAL A 142 -8.09 3.64 9.42
CA VAL A 142 -7.45 3.17 8.17
C VAL A 142 -6.66 4.30 7.53
N CYS A 143 -7.19 5.54 7.51
CA CYS A 143 -6.47 6.71 7.01
C CYS A 143 -5.18 6.97 7.81
N HIS A 144 -5.19 6.71 9.14
CA HIS A 144 -4.00 6.77 9.97
C HIS A 144 -2.92 5.78 9.51
N ILE A 145 -3.29 4.56 9.13
CA ILE A 145 -2.32 3.60 8.56
C ILE A 145 -1.71 4.16 7.28
N VAL A 146 -2.53 4.67 6.36
CA VAL A 146 -2.07 5.27 5.10
C VAL A 146 -1.09 6.43 5.37
N ALA A 147 -1.41 7.30 6.34
CA ALA A 147 -0.56 8.43 6.72
C ALA A 147 0.78 7.99 7.34
N ALA A 148 0.75 6.91 8.14
CA ALA A 148 1.84 6.54 9.05
C ALA A 148 2.65 5.32 8.60
N HIS A 149 2.32 4.66 7.47
CA HIS A 149 3.00 3.42 7.05
C HIS A 149 4.46 3.65 6.64
N ALA A 150 4.79 4.80 6.05
CA ALA A 150 6.13 5.14 5.58
C ALA A 150 6.90 6.01 6.60
N ALA A 151 8.07 6.51 6.22
CA ALA A 151 8.93 7.33 7.08
C ALA A 151 8.27 8.65 7.51
N GLU A 152 7.35 9.17 6.71
CA GLU A 152 6.56 10.37 7.05
C GLU A 152 5.76 10.18 8.36
N GLY A 153 5.46 8.94 8.72
CA GLY A 153 4.78 8.58 9.98
C GLY A 153 5.68 8.47 11.21
N ASP A 154 6.99 8.67 11.10
CA ASP A 154 7.92 8.47 12.23
C ASP A 154 7.76 9.54 13.33
N LEU A 155 7.08 10.64 13.02
CA LEU A 155 6.76 11.72 13.97
C LEU A 155 5.41 11.55 14.68
N VAL A 156 4.63 10.54 14.32
CA VAL A 156 3.32 10.26 14.94
C VAL A 156 3.33 8.94 15.71
N LYS A 157 2.42 8.82 16.69
CA LYS A 157 2.24 7.55 17.40
C LYS A 157 1.39 6.62 16.55
N ARG A 158 1.98 5.54 16.06
CA ARG A 158 1.27 4.49 15.34
C ARG A 158 0.37 3.69 16.26
N THR A 159 -0.84 3.36 15.82
CA THR A 159 -1.68 2.32 16.43
C THR A 159 -1.04 0.95 16.23
N THR A 160 -1.60 -0.09 16.89
CA THR A 160 -1.12 -1.47 16.70
C THR A 160 -1.20 -1.90 15.24
N GLU A 161 -2.32 -1.59 14.57
CA GLU A 161 -2.57 -1.89 13.16
C GLU A 161 -1.57 -1.15 12.25
N ALA A 162 -1.31 0.14 12.55
CA ALA A 162 -0.33 0.94 11.80
C ALA A 162 1.09 0.40 11.99
N PHE A 163 1.47 -0.08 13.18
CA PHE A 163 2.75 -0.77 13.39
C PHE A 163 2.86 -2.03 12.56
N ILE A 164 1.82 -2.85 12.52
CA ILE A 164 1.80 -4.11 11.75
C ILE A 164 2.04 -3.80 10.26
N VAL A 165 1.29 -2.85 9.70
CA VAL A 165 1.41 -2.50 8.27
C VAL A 165 2.75 -1.85 7.97
N HIS A 166 3.24 -0.94 8.82
CA HIS A 166 4.56 -0.33 8.69
C HIS A 166 5.67 -1.39 8.64
N HIS A 167 5.68 -2.33 9.60
CA HIS A 167 6.70 -3.36 9.63
C HIS A 167 6.56 -4.37 8.50
N ALA A 168 5.35 -4.68 8.04
CA ALA A 168 5.12 -5.52 6.88
C ALA A 168 5.71 -4.89 5.60
N ASP A 169 5.49 -3.59 5.41
CA ASP A 169 6.03 -2.84 4.28
C ASP A 169 7.57 -2.81 4.31
N PHE A 170 8.15 -2.44 5.45
CA PHE A 170 9.60 -2.39 5.61
C PHE A 170 10.26 -3.77 5.56
N MET A 171 9.61 -4.82 6.06
CA MET A 171 10.09 -6.20 5.93
C MET A 171 10.19 -6.61 4.45
N ALA A 172 9.23 -6.21 3.63
CA ALA A 172 9.24 -6.48 2.20
C ALA A 172 10.16 -5.54 1.39
N PHE A 173 10.55 -4.38 1.94
CA PHE A 173 11.37 -3.37 1.28
C PHE A 173 12.86 -3.44 1.64
N LEU A 174 13.19 -3.46 2.94
CA LEU A 174 14.57 -3.29 3.41
C LEU A 174 15.58 -4.32 2.83
N PRO A 175 15.21 -5.59 2.59
CA PRO A 175 16.12 -6.54 1.97
C PRO A 175 16.64 -6.09 0.60
N PHE A 176 15.85 -5.31 -0.16
CA PHE A 176 16.23 -4.79 -1.48
C PHE A 176 17.24 -3.65 -1.42
N LYS A 177 17.42 -2.99 -0.26
CA LYS A 177 18.49 -2.00 -0.06
C LYS A 177 19.89 -2.60 -0.07
N ASN A 178 20.02 -3.92 0.12
CA ASN A 178 21.29 -4.61 0.03
C ASN A 178 21.36 -5.39 -1.31
N PRO A 179 22.14 -4.94 -2.30
CA PRO A 179 22.23 -5.60 -3.60
C PRO A 179 22.67 -7.09 -3.53
N LYS A 180 23.37 -7.47 -2.46
CA LYS A 180 23.80 -8.88 -2.25
C LYS A 180 22.63 -9.82 -1.97
N ASN A 181 21.49 -9.30 -1.53
CA ASN A 181 20.29 -10.10 -1.29
C ASN A 181 19.51 -10.37 -2.58
N ILE A 182 19.73 -9.55 -3.61
CA ILE A 182 18.95 -9.63 -4.86
C ILE A 182 19.60 -10.70 -5.76
N LYS A 183 18.85 -11.78 -6.00
CA LYS A 183 19.24 -12.83 -6.94
C LYS A 183 18.17 -12.92 -8.02
N VAL A 184 18.42 -12.28 -9.16
CA VAL A 184 17.58 -12.46 -10.34
C VAL A 184 18.02 -13.77 -10.98
N LYS A 185 17.11 -14.75 -11.10
CA LYS A 185 17.37 -15.94 -11.92
C LYS A 185 17.35 -15.49 -13.38
N GLU A 186 18.44 -15.74 -14.09
CA GLU A 186 18.52 -15.65 -15.55
C GLU A 186 17.52 -16.59 -16.21
#